data_df059826dd6041dad385f333de72c746
#
_entry.id   df059826dd6041dad385f333de72c746
#
_cell.length_a   1.000
_cell.length_b   1.000
_cell.length_c   1.000
_cell.angle_alpha   90.00
_cell.angle_beta   90.00
_cell.angle_gamma   90.00
#
_symmetry.space_group_name_H-M   'P 1'
#
loop_
_entity.id
_entity.type
_entity.pdbx_description
1 polymer ?
#
loop_
_entity_poly.entity_id
_entity_poly.type
_entity_poly.pdbx_seq_one_letter_code
_entity_poly.pdbx_strand_id
1 'polypeptide(L)'
;MLASVIAPDSILAIVLQVIIILSALLLGTRYGGIGLGLISGIGLMLMVFVFGLAPGEPPVSVMLTIIAVIGCAATLQQARGLEVMMQFAEKFLRAHPERITILAPLTTWFLTVLCGTGHVVYTMFPIIEDIALKKGIRPERPMAVASTSAQVGITASPVSVATVSLASIIA
;
A
#
# COMPACT_ATOMS: atom_id res chain seq x y z
N MET A 1 -11.52 -4.32 38.40
CA MET A 1 -12.40 -3.32 39.05
C MET A 1 -12.67 -2.08 38.16
N LEU A 2 -11.88 -1.78 37.12
CA LEU A 2 -12.20 -0.75 36.10
C LEU A 2 -13.04 -1.29 34.94
N ALA A 3 -13.01 -2.59 34.70
CA ALA A 3 -13.74 -3.24 33.60
C ALA A 3 -15.27 -3.31 33.79
N SER A 4 -15.79 -2.99 34.97
CA SER A 4 -17.23 -3.00 35.25
C SER A 4 -17.92 -1.64 35.06
N VAL A 5 -17.18 -0.60 34.71
CA VAL A 5 -17.73 0.77 34.61
C VAL A 5 -18.28 1.07 33.22
N ILE A 6 -17.83 0.34 32.19
CA ILE A 6 -18.33 0.54 30.82
C ILE A 6 -18.75 -0.84 30.30
N ALA A 7 -20.04 -1.15 30.40
CA ALA A 7 -20.57 -2.34 29.75
C ALA A 7 -20.18 -2.32 28.27
N PRO A 8 -19.59 -3.40 27.71
CA PRO A 8 -19.07 -3.40 26.32
C PRO A 8 -20.18 -3.11 25.29
N ASP A 9 -21.44 -3.33 25.65
CA ASP A 9 -22.60 -3.14 24.79
C ASP A 9 -23.26 -1.73 24.91
N SER A 10 -22.69 -0.83 25.72
CA SER A 10 -23.23 0.52 25.82
C SER A 10 -22.84 1.34 24.60
N ILE A 11 -23.76 2.16 24.09
CA ILE A 11 -23.52 3.08 22.95
C ILE A 11 -22.28 3.94 23.20
N LEU A 12 -22.07 4.36 24.45
CA LEU A 12 -20.91 5.16 24.85
C LEU A 12 -19.59 4.36 24.71
N ALA A 13 -19.59 3.08 25.08
CA ALA A 13 -18.42 2.22 24.90
C ALA A 13 -18.08 2.02 23.43
N ILE A 14 -19.09 1.77 22.59
CA ILE A 14 -18.91 1.62 21.14
C ILE A 14 -18.33 2.90 20.53
N VAL A 15 -18.86 4.07 20.90
CA VAL A 15 -18.34 5.35 20.41
C VAL A 15 -16.89 5.57 20.82
N LEU A 16 -16.52 5.27 22.08
CA LEU A 16 -15.14 5.36 22.54
C LEU A 16 -14.21 4.39 21.81
N GLN A 17 -14.63 3.16 21.56
CA GLN A 17 -13.88 2.16 20.79
C GLN A 17 -13.62 2.65 19.36
N VAL A 18 -14.64 3.18 18.70
CA VAL A 18 -14.48 3.75 17.34
C VAL A 18 -13.52 4.94 17.35
N ILE A 19 -13.59 5.81 18.35
CA ILE A 19 -12.66 6.94 18.47
C ILE A 19 -11.23 6.45 18.66
N ILE A 20 -10.99 5.43 19.48
CA ILE A 20 -9.66 4.84 19.70
C ILE A 20 -9.14 4.24 18.39
N ILE A 21 -9.94 3.49 17.66
CA ILE A 21 -9.54 2.90 16.37
C ILE A 21 -9.19 3.99 15.36
N LEU A 22 -10.05 5.00 15.20
CA LEU A 22 -9.81 6.10 14.27
C LEU A 22 -8.58 6.93 14.67
N SER A 23 -8.40 7.21 15.95
CA SER A 23 -7.22 7.95 16.42
C SER A 23 -5.93 7.15 16.22
N ALA A 24 -5.94 5.85 16.49
CA ALA A 24 -4.80 4.97 16.24
C ALA A 24 -4.47 4.89 14.74
N LEU A 25 -5.48 4.84 13.89
CA LEU A 25 -5.30 4.85 12.44
C LEU A 25 -4.71 6.20 11.96
N LEU A 26 -5.30 7.32 12.36
CA LEU A 26 -4.85 8.66 11.96
C LEU A 26 -3.42 8.96 12.45
N LEU A 27 -3.12 8.64 13.69
CA LEU A 27 -1.77 8.80 14.23
C LEU A 27 -0.79 7.84 13.57
N GLY A 28 -1.19 6.58 13.37
CA GLY A 28 -0.37 5.56 12.74
C GLY A 28 0.00 5.91 11.29
N THR A 29 -0.95 6.41 10.51
CA THR A 29 -0.68 6.84 9.12
C THR A 29 0.26 8.04 9.04
N ARG A 30 0.23 8.92 10.05
CA ARG A 30 1.12 10.08 10.10
C ARG A 30 2.58 9.70 10.32
N TYR A 31 2.86 8.65 11.10
CA TYR A 31 4.21 8.16 11.34
C TYR A 31 4.67 7.12 10.30
N GLY A 32 3.73 6.46 9.62
CA GLY A 32 4.00 5.49 8.56
C GLY A 32 4.74 4.23 9.03
N GLY A 33 4.93 3.28 8.12
CA GLY A 33 5.77 2.10 8.33
C GLY A 33 5.55 1.37 9.66
N ILE A 34 6.62 1.17 10.43
CA ILE A 34 6.61 0.49 11.73
C ILE A 34 5.75 1.25 12.77
N GLY A 35 5.68 2.59 12.66
CA GLY A 35 4.89 3.42 13.56
C GLY A 35 3.39 3.10 13.49
N LEU A 36 2.86 2.77 12.31
CA LEU A 36 1.47 2.34 12.15
C LEU A 36 1.20 1.07 12.97
N GLY A 37 2.07 0.07 12.87
CA GLY A 37 1.94 -1.18 13.63
C GLY A 37 2.02 -0.98 15.14
N LEU A 38 2.98 -0.17 15.61
CA LEU A 38 3.15 0.11 17.03
C LEU A 38 1.94 0.84 17.62
N ILE A 39 1.46 1.90 16.97
CA ILE A 39 0.30 2.68 17.44
C ILE A 39 -0.97 1.84 17.39
N SER A 40 -1.17 1.04 16.35
CA SER A 40 -2.30 0.10 16.27
C SER A 40 -2.23 -0.97 17.36
N GLY A 41 -1.04 -1.47 17.69
CA GLY A 41 -0.81 -2.41 18.79
C GLY A 41 -1.17 -1.81 20.15
N ILE A 42 -0.81 -0.55 20.41
CA ILE A 42 -1.21 0.17 21.63
C ILE A 42 -2.74 0.34 21.66
N GLY A 43 -3.36 0.70 20.53
CA GLY A 43 -4.82 0.78 20.43
C GLY A 43 -5.50 -0.55 20.77
N LEU A 44 -4.97 -1.65 20.25
CA LEU A 44 -5.47 -3.00 20.56
C LEU A 44 -5.31 -3.34 22.04
N MET A 45 -4.17 -3.03 22.66
CA MET A 45 -3.95 -3.22 24.09
C MET A 45 -4.99 -2.45 24.92
N LEU A 46 -5.27 -1.19 24.57
CA LEU A 46 -6.31 -0.42 25.23
C LEU A 46 -7.69 -1.08 25.11
N MET A 47 -8.02 -1.63 23.92
CA MET A 47 -9.29 -2.34 23.71
C MET A 47 -9.41 -3.58 24.61
N VAL A 48 -8.35 -4.36 24.70
CA VAL A 48 -8.35 -5.60 25.51
C VAL A 48 -8.37 -5.28 27.01
N PHE A 49 -7.49 -4.39 27.48
CA PHE A 49 -7.31 -4.17 28.92
C PHE A 49 -8.33 -3.21 29.54
N VAL A 50 -8.81 -2.22 28.80
CA VAL A 50 -9.77 -1.22 29.31
C VAL A 50 -11.21 -1.68 29.10
N PHE A 51 -11.51 -2.20 27.91
CA PHE A 51 -12.89 -2.63 27.58
C PHE A 51 -13.12 -4.13 27.82
N GLY A 52 -12.08 -4.91 28.16
CA GLY A 52 -12.20 -6.34 28.43
C GLY A 52 -12.58 -7.16 27.19
N LEU A 53 -12.32 -6.64 25.98
CA LEU A 53 -12.63 -7.35 24.75
C LEU A 53 -11.70 -8.56 24.62
N ALA A 54 -12.27 -9.73 24.36
CA ALA A 54 -11.47 -10.91 24.06
C ALA A 54 -10.74 -10.69 22.72
N PRO A 55 -9.42 -10.89 22.65
CA PRO A 55 -8.69 -10.83 21.39
C PRO A 55 -9.22 -11.93 20.45
N GLY A 56 -9.55 -11.54 19.21
CA GLY A 56 -9.92 -12.52 18.19
C GLY A 56 -8.74 -13.39 17.78
N GLU A 57 -9.00 -14.45 17.03
CA GLU A 57 -7.95 -15.29 16.49
C GLU A 57 -7.12 -14.50 15.46
N PRO A 58 -5.79 -14.44 15.60
CA PRO A 58 -4.95 -13.74 14.65
C PRO A 58 -5.00 -14.48 13.30
N PRO A 59 -5.13 -13.77 12.18
CA PRO A 59 -5.16 -14.35 10.84
C PRO A 59 -3.76 -14.80 10.40
N VAL A 60 -3.26 -15.88 11.02
CA VAL A 60 -1.88 -16.38 10.85
C VAL A 60 -1.56 -16.67 9.38
N SER A 61 -2.53 -17.27 8.66
CA SER A 61 -2.36 -17.58 7.23
C SER A 61 -2.10 -16.32 6.40
N VAL A 62 -2.84 -15.23 6.67
CA VAL A 62 -2.65 -13.94 6.00
C VAL A 62 -1.28 -13.35 6.35
N MET A 63 -0.89 -13.40 7.61
CA MET A 63 0.41 -12.89 8.08
C MET A 63 1.57 -13.63 7.40
N LEU A 64 1.53 -14.96 7.34
CA LEU A 64 2.54 -15.77 6.67
C LEU A 64 2.62 -15.48 5.16
N THR A 65 1.47 -15.33 4.51
CA THR A 65 1.42 -15.00 3.09
C THR A 65 2.03 -13.62 2.83
N ILE A 66 1.71 -12.62 3.65
CA ILE A 66 2.27 -11.27 3.55
C ILE A 66 3.80 -11.32 3.71
N ILE A 67 4.32 -12.04 4.70
CA ILE A 67 5.77 -12.19 4.93
C ILE A 67 6.44 -12.85 3.72
N ALA A 68 5.84 -13.90 3.16
CA ALA A 68 6.37 -14.58 2.00
C ALA A 68 6.41 -13.68 0.76
N VAL A 69 5.35 -12.92 0.51
CA VAL A 69 5.27 -11.96 -0.61
C VAL A 69 6.28 -10.83 -0.46
N ILE A 70 6.41 -10.25 0.73
CA ILE A 70 7.41 -9.19 1.00
C ILE A 70 8.82 -9.75 0.82
N GLY A 71 9.09 -10.97 1.31
CA GLY A 71 10.38 -11.63 1.12
C GLY A 71 10.71 -11.84 -0.36
N CYS A 72 9.76 -12.30 -1.15
CA CYS A 72 9.92 -12.47 -2.59
C CYS A 72 10.19 -11.12 -3.30
N ALA A 73 9.44 -10.07 -2.96
CA ALA A 73 9.64 -8.74 -3.52
C ALA A 73 11.00 -8.16 -3.13
N ALA A 74 11.44 -8.37 -1.88
CA ALA A 74 12.76 -7.92 -1.41
C ALA A 74 13.91 -8.64 -2.13
N THR A 75 13.80 -9.95 -2.38
CA THR A 75 14.80 -10.70 -3.16
C THR A 75 14.86 -10.23 -4.61
N LEU A 76 13.72 -9.93 -5.23
CA LEU A 76 13.68 -9.37 -6.58
C LEU A 76 14.39 -8.00 -6.64
N GLN A 77 14.18 -7.15 -5.63
CA GLN A 77 14.86 -5.85 -5.52
C GLN A 77 16.38 -6.02 -5.33
N GLN A 78 16.80 -6.92 -4.46
CA GLN A 78 18.23 -7.22 -4.24
C GLN A 78 18.92 -7.80 -5.48
N ALA A 79 18.21 -8.61 -6.25
CA ALA A 79 18.69 -9.15 -7.53
C ALA A 79 18.71 -8.12 -8.67
N ARG A 80 18.43 -6.83 -8.39
CA ARG A 80 18.28 -5.75 -9.39
C ARG A 80 17.22 -6.03 -10.47
N GLY A 81 16.30 -6.96 -10.21
CA GLY A 81 15.23 -7.28 -11.15
C GLY A 81 14.35 -6.08 -11.44
N LEU A 82 14.06 -5.26 -10.43
CA LEU A 82 13.31 -4.03 -10.58
C LEU A 82 14.03 -3.02 -11.49
N GLU A 83 15.35 -2.87 -11.36
CA GLU A 83 16.14 -1.97 -12.20
C GLU A 83 16.09 -2.38 -13.67
N VAL A 84 16.18 -3.68 -13.96
CA VAL A 84 16.08 -4.21 -15.33
C VAL A 84 14.69 -3.92 -15.91
N MET A 85 13.63 -4.17 -15.14
CA MET A 85 12.26 -3.88 -15.57
C MET A 85 12.07 -2.38 -15.85
N MET A 86 12.66 -1.51 -15.03
CA MET A 86 12.62 -0.07 -15.24
C MET A 86 13.39 0.37 -16.47
N GLN A 87 14.56 -0.22 -16.76
CA GLN A 87 15.30 0.06 -17.99
C GLN A 87 14.48 -0.30 -19.25
N PHE A 88 13.75 -1.40 -19.23
CA PHE A 88 12.83 -1.74 -20.31
C PHE A 88 11.71 -0.70 -20.44
N ALA A 89 11.11 -0.30 -19.33
CA ALA A 89 10.06 0.72 -19.30
C ALA A 89 10.57 2.08 -19.83
N GLU A 90 11.76 2.50 -19.41
CA GLU A 90 12.40 3.72 -19.88
C GLU A 90 12.66 3.65 -21.37
N LYS A 91 13.25 2.56 -21.87
CA LYS A 91 13.51 2.37 -23.30
C LYS A 91 12.21 2.44 -24.11
N PHE A 92 11.14 1.84 -23.61
CA PHE A 92 9.83 1.86 -24.26
C PHE A 92 9.23 3.27 -24.29
N LEU A 93 9.29 4.02 -23.20
CA LEU A 93 8.80 5.40 -23.12
C LEU A 93 9.63 6.35 -24.00
N ARG A 94 10.95 6.19 -24.04
CA ARG A 94 11.84 6.99 -24.88
C ARG A 94 11.67 6.71 -26.37
N ALA A 95 11.18 5.53 -26.76
CA ALA A 95 10.89 5.20 -28.14
C ALA A 95 9.63 5.92 -28.69
N HIS A 96 8.68 6.25 -27.80
CA HIS A 96 7.41 6.87 -28.20
C HIS A 96 7.07 8.10 -27.31
N PRO A 97 7.92 9.12 -27.28
CA PRO A 97 7.79 10.25 -26.35
C PRO A 97 6.53 11.11 -26.62
N GLU A 98 5.98 11.07 -27.83
CA GLU A 98 4.77 11.82 -28.20
C GLU A 98 3.51 11.29 -27.49
N ARG A 99 3.52 10.03 -27.10
CA ARG A 99 2.40 9.36 -26.44
C ARG A 99 2.62 9.16 -24.94
N ILE A 100 3.55 9.92 -24.35
CA ILE A 100 3.94 9.74 -22.94
C ILE A 100 2.75 9.84 -21.97
N THR A 101 1.77 10.66 -22.27
CA THR A 101 0.57 10.84 -21.42
C THR A 101 -0.26 9.55 -21.30
N ILE A 102 -0.21 8.66 -22.29
CA ILE A 102 -0.92 7.38 -22.30
C ILE A 102 0.02 6.23 -21.91
N LEU A 103 1.25 6.27 -22.41
CA LEU A 103 2.20 5.19 -22.21
C LEU A 103 2.77 5.17 -20.78
N ALA A 104 2.98 6.33 -20.16
CA ALA A 104 3.47 6.39 -18.80
C ALA A 104 2.49 5.71 -17.80
N PRO A 105 1.20 6.02 -17.78
CA PRO A 105 0.23 5.32 -16.94
C PRO A 105 0.16 3.80 -17.21
N LEU A 106 0.16 3.41 -18.47
CA LEU A 106 0.08 2.00 -18.85
C LEU A 106 1.32 1.23 -18.37
N THR A 107 2.50 1.81 -18.56
CA THR A 107 3.77 1.20 -18.13
C THR A 107 3.87 1.12 -16.62
N THR A 108 3.48 2.17 -15.90
CA THR A 108 3.47 2.15 -14.42
C THR A 108 2.45 1.18 -13.87
N TRP A 109 1.26 1.07 -14.48
CA TRP A 109 0.26 0.07 -14.13
C TRP A 109 0.82 -1.34 -14.27
N PHE A 110 1.41 -1.64 -15.42
CA PHE A 110 1.98 -2.96 -15.70
C PHE A 110 3.12 -3.32 -14.73
N LEU A 111 4.04 -2.38 -14.49
CA LEU A 111 5.12 -2.57 -13.51
C LEU A 111 4.57 -2.79 -12.09
N THR A 112 3.53 -2.06 -11.70
CA THR A 112 2.90 -2.21 -10.40
C THR A 112 2.23 -3.58 -10.26
N VAL A 113 1.54 -4.07 -11.29
CA VAL A 113 0.95 -5.40 -11.31
C VAL A 113 2.02 -6.49 -11.11
N LEU A 114 3.17 -6.36 -11.76
CA LEU A 114 4.27 -7.31 -11.63
C LEU A 114 4.98 -7.24 -10.27
N CYS A 115 5.18 -6.04 -9.76
CA CYS A 115 5.91 -5.82 -8.49
C CYS A 115 5.02 -5.93 -7.25
N GLY A 116 3.70 -5.84 -7.38
CA GLY A 116 2.76 -5.89 -6.25
C GLY A 116 2.76 -4.66 -5.36
N THR A 117 3.47 -3.59 -5.73
CA THR A 117 3.62 -2.36 -4.94
C THR A 117 3.54 -1.11 -5.80
N GLY A 118 2.75 -0.12 -5.35
CA GLY A 118 2.60 1.17 -6.03
C GLY A 118 3.83 2.07 -5.93
N HIS A 119 4.80 1.74 -5.09
CA HIS A 119 6.02 2.55 -4.93
C HIS A 119 6.89 2.61 -6.18
N VAL A 120 6.71 1.71 -7.12
CA VAL A 120 7.38 1.69 -8.43
C VAL A 120 7.16 2.99 -9.21
N VAL A 121 6.02 3.67 -9.02
CA VAL A 121 5.74 4.93 -9.69
C VAL A 121 6.74 6.04 -9.33
N TYR A 122 7.22 6.07 -8.09
CA TYR A 122 8.18 7.10 -7.66
C TYR A 122 9.52 7.01 -8.39
N THR A 123 9.93 5.82 -8.76
CA THR A 123 11.16 5.60 -9.54
C THR A 123 10.95 5.93 -11.01
N MET A 124 9.71 5.89 -11.49
CA MET A 124 9.34 6.28 -12.86
C MET A 124 9.16 7.80 -13.04
N PHE A 125 8.88 8.54 -11.97
CA PHE A 125 8.64 9.98 -12.06
C PHE A 125 9.76 10.77 -12.72
N PRO A 126 11.05 10.61 -12.36
CA PRO A 126 12.14 11.33 -13.02
C PRO A 126 12.24 11.04 -14.51
N ILE A 127 11.94 9.79 -14.91
CA ILE A 127 11.98 9.36 -16.31
C ILE A 127 10.84 10.02 -17.10
N ILE A 128 9.63 10.01 -16.53
CA ILE A 128 8.45 10.63 -17.14
C ILE A 128 8.64 12.14 -17.28
N GLU A 129 9.18 12.78 -16.24
CA GLU A 129 9.47 14.22 -16.23
C GLU A 129 10.49 14.59 -17.31
N ASP A 130 11.63 13.90 -17.37
CA ASP A 130 12.69 14.16 -18.37
C ASP A 130 12.16 14.05 -19.80
N ILE A 131 11.37 13.02 -20.10
CA ILE A 131 10.81 12.80 -21.43
C ILE A 131 9.74 13.87 -21.76
N ALA A 132 8.86 14.19 -20.80
CA ALA A 132 7.80 15.18 -20.99
C ALA A 132 8.37 16.58 -21.24
N LEU A 133 9.35 17.01 -20.46
CA LEU A 133 10.01 18.31 -20.60
C LEU A 133 10.74 18.44 -21.95
N LYS A 134 11.43 17.39 -22.40
CA LYS A 134 12.10 17.37 -23.70
C LYS A 134 11.15 17.53 -24.89
N LYS A 135 9.89 17.15 -24.70
CA LYS A 135 8.84 17.29 -25.72
C LYS A 135 7.93 18.51 -25.52
N GLY A 136 8.19 19.35 -24.53
CA GLY A 136 7.37 20.52 -24.21
C GLY A 136 5.97 20.16 -23.66
N ILE A 137 5.80 18.94 -23.16
CA ILE A 137 4.57 18.46 -22.51
C ILE A 137 4.69 18.76 -21.01
N ARG A 138 3.62 19.28 -20.41
CA ARG A 138 3.57 19.50 -18.96
C ARG A 138 3.63 18.17 -18.23
N PRO A 139 4.66 17.92 -17.39
CA PRO A 139 4.89 16.64 -16.74
C PRO A 139 3.82 16.26 -15.71
N GLU A 140 3.10 17.26 -15.17
CA GLU A 140 2.07 17.03 -14.14
C GLU A 140 0.98 16.06 -14.60
N ARG A 141 0.57 16.16 -15.88
CA ARG A 141 -0.49 15.30 -16.43
C ARG A 141 -0.08 13.82 -16.48
N PRO A 142 1.00 13.43 -17.18
CA PRO A 142 1.41 12.03 -17.23
C PRO A 142 1.80 11.49 -15.85
N MET A 143 2.39 12.30 -14.97
CA MET A 143 2.75 11.88 -13.61
C MET A 143 1.51 11.64 -12.73
N ALA A 144 0.52 12.53 -12.76
CA ALA A 144 -0.72 12.36 -12.00
C ALA A 144 -1.47 11.10 -12.42
N VAL A 145 -1.63 10.88 -13.74
CA VAL A 145 -2.31 9.68 -14.25
C VAL A 145 -1.49 8.42 -13.98
N ALA A 146 -0.15 8.48 -14.07
CA ALA A 146 0.72 7.36 -13.72
C ALA A 146 0.60 6.97 -12.23
N SER A 147 0.52 7.96 -11.34
CA SER A 147 0.29 7.73 -9.91
C SER A 147 -1.03 7.01 -9.65
N THR A 148 -2.11 7.49 -10.26
CA THR A 148 -3.44 6.86 -10.14
C THR A 148 -3.44 5.44 -10.72
N SER A 149 -2.82 5.25 -11.89
CA SER A 149 -2.69 3.94 -12.53
C SER A 149 -1.91 2.93 -11.68
N ALA A 150 -0.85 3.39 -11.00
CA ALA A 150 -0.10 2.54 -10.07
C ALA A 150 -0.99 2.06 -8.91
N GLN A 151 -1.82 2.92 -8.34
CA GLN A 151 -2.74 2.52 -7.26
C GLN A 151 -3.78 1.50 -7.75
N VAL A 152 -4.33 1.69 -8.95
CA VAL A 152 -5.22 0.69 -9.57
C VAL A 152 -4.47 -0.61 -9.88
N GLY A 153 -3.19 -0.53 -10.25
CA GLY A 153 -2.34 -1.70 -10.49
C GLY A 153 -2.16 -2.59 -9.26
N ILE A 154 -2.16 -2.02 -8.05
CA ILE A 154 -2.08 -2.79 -6.81
C ILE A 154 -3.26 -3.77 -6.69
N THR A 155 -4.47 -3.34 -7.00
CA THR A 155 -5.66 -4.18 -6.91
C THR A 155 -5.70 -5.28 -7.97
N ALA A 156 -5.04 -5.07 -9.10
CA ALA A 156 -4.92 -6.04 -10.18
C ALA A 156 -3.74 -7.02 -9.99
N SER A 157 -2.85 -6.75 -9.03
CA SER A 157 -1.65 -7.55 -8.81
C SER A 157 -1.96 -8.79 -7.97
N PRO A 158 -1.65 -10.00 -8.46
CA PRO A 158 -1.77 -11.23 -7.67
C PRO A 158 -0.75 -11.32 -6.54
N VAL A 159 0.29 -10.48 -6.58
CA VAL A 159 1.40 -10.44 -5.62
C VAL A 159 1.18 -9.35 -4.57
N SER A 160 0.18 -8.47 -4.73
CA SER A 160 -0.06 -7.40 -3.78
C SER A 160 -0.64 -7.93 -2.47
N VAL A 161 -0.18 -7.35 -1.36
CA VAL A 161 -0.68 -7.67 -0.02
C VAL A 161 -2.19 -7.46 0.07
N ALA A 162 -2.71 -6.41 -0.55
CA ALA A 162 -4.15 -6.08 -0.53
C ALA A 162 -4.99 -7.17 -1.20
N THR A 163 -4.58 -7.63 -2.38
CA THR A 163 -5.29 -8.67 -3.14
C THR A 163 -5.23 -10.02 -2.43
N VAL A 164 -4.05 -10.39 -1.93
CA VAL A 164 -3.84 -11.65 -1.20
C VAL A 164 -4.65 -11.67 0.10
N SER A 165 -4.65 -10.56 0.86
CA SER A 165 -5.44 -10.46 2.09
C SER A 165 -6.94 -10.57 1.81
N LEU A 166 -7.42 -9.90 0.76
CA LEU A 166 -8.83 -9.98 0.38
C LEU A 166 -9.21 -11.40 -0.05
N ALA A 167 -8.39 -12.04 -0.88
CA ALA A 167 -8.63 -13.41 -1.32
C ALA A 167 -8.68 -14.40 -0.16
N SER A 168 -7.81 -14.24 0.86
CA SER A 168 -7.80 -15.11 2.04
C SER A 168 -9.00 -14.89 3.00
N ILE A 169 -9.69 -13.75 2.91
CA ILE A 169 -10.91 -13.50 3.69
C ILE A 169 -12.14 -14.10 3.00
N ILE A 170 -12.12 -14.15 1.66
CA ILE A 170 -13.26 -14.64 0.85
C ILE A 170 -13.23 -16.16 0.68
N ALA A 171 -12.03 -16.77 0.71
CA ALA A 171 -11.84 -18.23 0.57
C ALA A 171 -12.16 -18.97 1.86
#